data_cc25dfaaabc6dc6c2fe0f19d38a4a802
#
_entry.id   cc25dfaaabc6dc6c2fe0f19d38a4a802
#
_cell.length_a   1.000
_cell.length_b   1.000
_cell.length_c   1.000
_cell.angle_alpha   90.00
_cell.angle_beta   90.00
_cell.angle_gamma   90.00
#
_symmetry.space_group_name_H-M   'P 1'
#
loop_
_entity.id
_entity.type
_entity.pdbx_description
1 polymer ?
#
loop_
_entity_poly.entity_id
_entity_poly.type
_entity_poly.pdbx_seq_one_letter_code
_entity_poly.pdbx_strand_id
1 'polypeptide(L)'
;LENSVPISVAELNSPDVMNMFNSAIGGINPSDIESITVLKDASATAIYGTRAANGVIVVTTKKGKRDGGFNISYQHTSSVSLRPSYDDFDLLNSQERVELTQQCYDDGLRVSGVVGMENLMQQYGLGNLSLEEYKQKVRELETRNTDWFKILFRNAYTQTHNLSISGGTEKMDYYVSMSYNGEQGADKISEYKNYGGLAKMNAELFKGVRLGTTLQVGRRDRESYHTSIDPFMYAVRTSRTIPLYDENGDYFFYKKSVGGYYLFNILFEQENTKRESTQTDLKGIVNLTVNLYKGLKYNGLFSYSSSHSASIDYAKEQSAYVANLRGYDFGNPTEEELAETPLPFGGVYNETDYEQRTS
;
A
#
# COMPACT_ATOMS: atom_id res chain seq x y z
N LEU A 1 6.65 -12.82 29.52
CA LEU A 1 6.25 -11.52 28.94
C LEU A 1 6.38 -11.63 27.44
N GLU A 2 5.39 -12.27 26.80
CA GLU A 2 5.36 -12.45 25.36
C GLU A 2 4.76 -11.17 24.75
N ASN A 3 5.47 -10.55 23.81
CA ASN A 3 5.03 -9.47 22.90
C ASN A 3 3.94 -8.53 23.45
N SER A 4 4.26 -7.63 24.36
CA SER A 4 3.36 -6.55 24.77
C SER A 4 3.62 -5.30 23.92
N VAL A 5 2.59 -4.81 23.25
CA VAL A 5 2.61 -3.54 22.55
C VAL A 5 1.69 -2.58 23.27
N PRO A 6 2.19 -1.44 23.77
CA PRO A 6 1.34 -0.42 24.37
C PRO A 6 0.56 0.30 23.25
N ILE A 7 -0.76 0.15 23.26
CA ILE A 7 -1.68 0.84 22.33
C ILE A 7 -2.65 1.68 23.16
N SER A 8 -2.87 2.93 22.77
CA SER A 8 -3.82 3.80 23.44
C SER A 8 -5.28 3.40 23.10
N VAL A 9 -6.21 3.65 24.02
CA VAL A 9 -7.66 3.39 23.80
C VAL A 9 -8.20 4.24 22.64
N ALA A 10 -7.63 5.42 22.40
CA ALA A 10 -8.01 6.27 21.27
C ALA A 10 -7.58 5.64 19.93
N GLU A 11 -6.45 4.96 19.92
CA GLU A 11 -5.96 4.24 18.75
C GLU A 11 -6.77 2.98 18.46
N LEU A 12 -7.34 2.32 19.48
CA LEU A 12 -8.22 1.14 19.33
C LEU A 12 -9.58 1.49 18.66
N ASN A 13 -10.00 2.73 18.69
CA ASN A 13 -11.23 3.21 18.05
C ASN A 13 -10.99 3.86 16.67
N SER A 14 -9.76 3.85 16.18
CA SER A 14 -9.40 4.37 14.87
C SER A 14 -9.76 3.37 13.76
N PRO A 15 -10.20 3.84 12.56
CA PRO A 15 -10.34 2.98 11.38
C PRO A 15 -9.03 2.29 10.96
N ASP A 16 -7.88 2.82 11.43
CA ASP A 16 -6.54 2.29 11.18
C ASP A 16 -6.09 1.17 12.13
N VAL A 17 -6.99 0.67 13.00
CA VAL A 17 -6.66 -0.42 13.95
C VAL A 17 -6.02 -1.61 13.25
N MET A 18 -6.48 -1.97 12.06
CA MET A 18 -5.87 -3.07 11.28
C MET A 18 -4.43 -2.76 10.83
N ASN A 19 -4.15 -1.51 10.47
CA ASN A 19 -2.80 -1.08 10.10
C ASN A 19 -1.89 -1.00 11.34
N MET A 20 -2.43 -0.60 12.48
CA MET A 20 -1.74 -0.59 13.75
C MET A 20 -1.44 -2.00 14.25
N PHE A 21 -2.39 -2.94 14.15
CA PHE A 21 -2.14 -4.36 14.44
C PHE A 21 -1.04 -4.91 13.53
N ASN A 22 -1.04 -4.57 12.25
CA ASN A 22 0.00 -4.97 11.30
C ASN A 22 1.38 -4.36 11.63
N SER A 23 1.43 -3.14 12.19
CA SER A 23 2.68 -2.49 12.59
C SER A 23 3.13 -2.89 14.00
N ALA A 24 2.22 -3.05 14.94
CA ALA A 24 2.49 -3.33 16.35
C ALA A 24 2.75 -4.82 16.63
N ILE A 25 2.12 -5.72 15.89
CA ILE A 25 2.39 -7.16 15.89
C ILE A 25 3.49 -7.51 14.87
N GLY A 26 4.16 -6.51 14.33
CA GLY A 26 5.12 -6.53 13.24
C GLY A 26 5.71 -7.89 12.90
N GLY A 27 5.27 -8.49 11.81
CA GLY A 27 5.82 -9.73 11.27
C GLY A 27 5.26 -11.03 11.85
N ILE A 28 4.33 -11.02 12.82
CA ILE A 28 3.66 -12.26 13.26
C ILE A 28 2.55 -12.62 12.27
N ASN A 29 2.64 -13.83 11.73
CA ASN A 29 1.54 -14.37 10.94
C ASN A 29 0.33 -14.66 11.85
N PRO A 30 -0.89 -14.18 11.50
CA PRO A 30 -2.10 -14.49 12.26
C PRO A 30 -2.32 -15.98 12.51
N SER A 31 -1.90 -16.84 11.57
CA SER A 31 -1.99 -18.30 11.72
C SER A 31 -1.10 -18.87 12.82
N ASP A 32 -0.09 -18.13 13.29
CA ASP A 32 0.80 -18.52 14.38
C ASP A 32 0.29 -18.06 15.75
N ILE A 33 -0.78 -17.28 15.80
CA ILE A 33 -1.37 -16.78 17.04
C ILE A 33 -2.22 -17.87 17.67
N GLU A 34 -1.97 -18.14 18.95
CA GLU A 34 -2.82 -19.02 19.80
C GLU A 34 -3.92 -18.21 20.48
N SER A 35 -3.57 -17.02 21.02
CA SER A 35 -4.54 -16.15 21.69
C SER A 35 -4.10 -14.71 21.71
N ILE A 36 -5.08 -13.80 21.78
CA ILE A 36 -4.90 -12.38 22.01
C ILE A 36 -5.68 -12.00 23.28
N THR A 37 -5.00 -11.43 24.26
CA THR A 37 -5.59 -10.99 25.51
C THR A 37 -5.38 -9.50 25.69
N VAL A 38 -6.47 -8.76 25.95
CA VAL A 38 -6.41 -7.32 26.21
C VAL A 38 -6.53 -7.08 27.70
N LEU A 39 -5.47 -6.53 28.32
CA LEU A 39 -5.42 -6.16 29.72
C LEU A 39 -5.74 -4.68 29.85
N LYS A 40 -6.87 -4.34 30.48
CA LYS A 40 -7.36 -2.96 30.67
C LYS A 40 -7.24 -2.48 32.11
N ASP A 41 -7.13 -3.40 33.06
CA ASP A 41 -7.12 -3.09 34.49
C ASP A 41 -5.74 -2.69 34.98
N ALA A 42 -5.66 -1.69 35.86
CA ALA A 42 -4.40 -1.18 36.40
C ALA A 42 -3.58 -2.27 37.12
N SER A 43 -4.23 -3.22 37.79
CA SER A 43 -3.59 -4.36 38.44
C SER A 43 -2.93 -5.32 37.46
N ALA A 44 -3.58 -5.57 36.31
CA ALA A 44 -3.05 -6.44 35.27
C ALA A 44 -1.93 -5.76 34.48
N THR A 45 -1.99 -4.44 34.32
CA THR A 45 -0.99 -3.64 33.60
C THR A 45 0.24 -3.29 34.44
N ALA A 46 0.15 -3.34 35.78
CA ALA A 46 1.26 -3.02 36.69
C ALA A 46 2.55 -3.83 36.45
N ILE A 47 2.41 -5.08 35.96
CA ILE A 47 3.54 -5.96 35.63
C ILE A 47 4.35 -5.40 34.44
N TYR A 48 3.73 -4.58 33.57
CA TYR A 48 4.33 -4.08 32.34
C TYR A 48 4.91 -2.65 32.47
N GLY A 49 4.82 -2.07 33.69
CA GLY A 49 5.41 -0.77 34.03
C GLY A 49 4.70 0.41 33.37
N THR A 50 5.39 1.55 33.28
CA THR A 50 4.82 2.83 32.81
C THR A 50 4.29 2.81 31.37
N ARG A 51 4.80 1.91 30.55
CA ARG A 51 4.33 1.74 29.14
C ARG A 51 2.91 1.16 29.04
N ALA A 52 2.40 0.60 30.13
CA ALA A 52 1.09 -0.04 30.20
C ALA A 52 -0.04 0.88 30.67
N ALA A 53 0.21 2.20 30.85
CA ALA A 53 -0.77 3.15 31.36
C ALA A 53 -2.10 3.19 30.58
N ASN A 54 -2.07 2.88 29.30
CA ASN A 54 -3.23 2.86 28.41
C ASN A 54 -3.79 1.45 28.12
N GLY A 55 -3.28 0.42 28.78
CA GLY A 55 -3.61 -0.98 28.55
C GLY A 55 -2.49 -1.76 27.86
N VAL A 56 -2.63 -3.09 27.81
CA VAL A 56 -1.66 -4.00 27.18
C VAL A 56 -2.41 -5.04 26.36
N ILE A 57 -1.94 -5.26 25.13
CA ILE A 57 -2.35 -6.40 24.31
C ILE A 57 -1.28 -7.47 24.39
N VAL A 58 -1.63 -8.62 24.95
CA VAL A 58 -0.76 -9.80 25.03
C VAL A 58 -1.08 -10.74 23.91
N VAL A 59 -0.12 -10.94 23.02
CA VAL A 59 -0.24 -11.91 21.92
C VAL A 59 0.56 -13.16 22.26
N THR A 60 -0.11 -14.29 22.36
CA THR A 60 0.50 -15.59 22.60
C THR A 60 0.58 -16.37 21.30
N THR A 61 1.79 -16.78 20.91
CA THR A 61 2.02 -17.59 19.72
C THR A 61 1.89 -19.08 20.04
N LYS A 62 1.50 -19.87 19.04
CA LYS A 62 1.42 -21.33 19.12
C LYS A 62 2.73 -21.95 19.60
N LYS A 63 2.65 -23.10 20.24
CA LYS A 63 3.77 -23.90 20.75
C LYS A 63 3.56 -25.37 20.42
N GLY A 64 4.60 -26.16 20.50
CA GLY A 64 4.53 -27.60 20.41
C GLY A 64 3.85 -28.23 21.62
N LYS A 65 3.48 -29.51 21.49
CA LYS A 65 2.97 -30.33 22.60
C LYS A 65 4.04 -31.31 23.07
N ARG A 66 4.15 -31.50 24.38
CA ARG A 66 5.09 -32.41 25.00
C ARG A 66 4.57 -33.85 25.12
N ASP A 67 3.79 -34.29 24.18
CA ASP A 67 3.14 -35.59 24.13
C ASP A 67 3.84 -36.63 23.21
N GLY A 68 5.05 -36.26 22.70
CA GLY A 68 5.80 -37.08 21.75
C GLY A 68 5.23 -37.04 20.33
N GLY A 69 4.18 -36.26 20.10
CA GLY A 69 3.55 -36.12 18.79
C GLY A 69 4.33 -35.23 17.83
N PHE A 70 4.20 -35.53 16.55
CA PHE A 70 4.68 -34.71 15.44
C PHE A 70 3.49 -34.32 14.59
N ASN A 71 3.35 -33.02 14.30
CA ASN A 71 2.25 -32.50 13.51
C ASN A 71 2.78 -31.54 12.43
N ILE A 72 2.32 -31.74 11.19
CA ILE A 72 2.52 -30.82 10.08
C ILE A 72 1.16 -30.25 9.70
N SER A 73 1.08 -28.94 9.54
CA SER A 73 -0.11 -28.25 9.08
C SER A 73 0.25 -27.34 7.91
N TYR A 74 -0.48 -27.47 6.81
CA TYR A 74 -0.42 -26.57 5.69
C TYR A 74 -1.80 -25.97 5.43
N GLN A 75 -1.86 -24.67 5.31
CA GLN A 75 -3.07 -23.92 4.99
C GLN A 75 -2.80 -23.03 3.78
N HIS A 76 -3.69 -23.10 2.81
CA HIS A 76 -3.71 -22.20 1.66
C HIS A 76 -5.06 -21.50 1.59
N THR A 77 -5.02 -20.19 1.34
CA THR A 77 -6.21 -19.37 1.12
C THR A 77 -5.99 -18.52 -0.12
N SER A 78 -6.97 -18.49 -1.00
CA SER A 78 -6.99 -17.59 -2.16
C SER A 78 -8.27 -16.77 -2.14
N SER A 79 -8.19 -15.50 -2.49
CA SER A 79 -9.36 -14.65 -2.69
C SER A 79 -9.20 -13.79 -3.94
N VAL A 80 -10.33 -13.50 -4.58
CA VAL A 80 -10.43 -12.61 -5.72
C VAL A 80 -11.47 -11.54 -5.38
N SER A 81 -11.08 -10.26 -5.53
CA SER A 81 -11.99 -9.13 -5.45
C SER A 81 -12.13 -8.51 -6.83
N LEU A 82 -13.37 -8.24 -7.24
CA LEU A 82 -13.62 -7.65 -8.54
C LEU A 82 -13.10 -6.20 -8.57
N ARG A 83 -12.62 -5.79 -9.75
CA ARG A 83 -12.23 -4.40 -9.98
C ARG A 83 -13.45 -3.49 -9.94
N PRO A 84 -13.29 -2.21 -9.59
CA PRO A 84 -14.35 -1.23 -9.74
C PRO A 84 -14.73 -1.07 -11.21
N SER A 85 -15.99 -0.74 -11.45
CA SER A 85 -16.55 -0.45 -12.78
C SER A 85 -17.39 0.81 -12.74
N TYR A 86 -17.74 1.37 -13.90
CA TYR A 86 -18.65 2.51 -13.94
C TYR A 86 -20.08 2.16 -13.49
N ASP A 87 -20.44 0.87 -13.48
CA ASP A 87 -21.75 0.41 -12.99
C ASP A 87 -21.86 0.52 -11.45
N ASP A 88 -20.74 0.66 -10.75
CA ASP A 88 -20.69 0.82 -9.29
C ASP A 88 -20.89 2.28 -8.85
N PHE A 89 -20.91 3.24 -9.79
CA PHE A 89 -20.93 4.68 -9.51
C PHE A 89 -21.91 5.41 -10.42
N ASP A 90 -22.53 6.47 -9.89
CA ASP A 90 -23.37 7.39 -10.67
C ASP A 90 -22.48 8.47 -11.32
N LEU A 91 -21.84 8.10 -12.43
CA LEU A 91 -20.89 8.94 -13.17
C LEU A 91 -21.36 9.10 -14.62
N LEU A 92 -21.23 10.31 -15.15
CA LEU A 92 -21.62 10.65 -16.52
C LEU A 92 -20.85 9.79 -17.54
N ASN A 93 -21.57 9.26 -18.50
CA ASN A 93 -20.99 8.71 -19.72
C ASN A 93 -20.58 9.85 -20.70
N SER A 94 -20.00 9.50 -21.85
CA SER A 94 -19.50 10.51 -22.79
C SER A 94 -20.61 11.34 -23.41
N GLN A 95 -21.74 10.74 -23.73
CA GLN A 95 -22.90 11.46 -24.30
C GLN A 95 -23.47 12.43 -23.27
N GLU A 96 -23.75 11.98 -22.06
CA GLU A 96 -24.26 12.80 -20.96
C GLU A 96 -23.31 13.97 -20.63
N ARG A 97 -22.01 13.72 -20.70
CA ARG A 97 -21.00 14.77 -20.49
C ARG A 97 -21.04 15.84 -21.58
N VAL A 98 -21.18 15.45 -22.84
CA VAL A 98 -21.33 16.36 -23.98
C VAL A 98 -22.62 17.18 -23.86
N GLU A 99 -23.74 16.52 -23.58
CA GLU A 99 -25.05 17.16 -23.38
C GLU A 99 -25.03 18.17 -22.23
N LEU A 100 -24.45 17.79 -21.08
CA LEU A 100 -24.30 18.68 -19.94
C LEU A 100 -23.45 19.92 -20.28
N THR A 101 -22.35 19.73 -21.00
CA THR A 101 -21.48 20.86 -21.41
C THR A 101 -22.24 21.80 -22.35
N GLN A 102 -23.01 21.27 -23.29
CA GLN A 102 -23.85 22.07 -24.19
C GLN A 102 -24.92 22.83 -23.40
N GLN A 103 -25.62 22.18 -22.49
CA GLN A 103 -26.63 22.82 -21.65
C GLN A 103 -26.03 23.95 -20.80
N CYS A 104 -24.87 23.73 -20.18
CA CYS A 104 -24.16 24.79 -19.44
C CYS A 104 -23.89 26.02 -20.31
N TYR A 105 -23.46 25.79 -21.55
CA TYR A 105 -23.23 26.90 -22.50
C TYR A 105 -24.52 27.64 -22.87
N ASP A 106 -25.60 26.90 -23.17
CA ASP A 106 -26.90 27.46 -23.54
C ASP A 106 -27.51 28.25 -22.37
N ASP A 107 -27.25 27.85 -21.13
CA ASP A 107 -27.64 28.56 -19.90
C ASP A 107 -26.75 29.80 -19.59
N GLY A 108 -25.80 30.11 -20.48
CA GLY A 108 -24.91 31.27 -20.37
C GLY A 108 -23.77 31.09 -19.36
N LEU A 109 -23.48 29.85 -18.93
CA LEU A 109 -22.33 29.57 -18.08
C LEU A 109 -21.04 29.61 -18.92
N ARG A 110 -19.96 30.11 -18.31
CA ARG A 110 -18.66 30.11 -18.97
C ARG A 110 -18.11 28.70 -19.04
N VAL A 111 -18.01 28.16 -20.26
CA VAL A 111 -17.45 26.84 -20.54
C VAL A 111 -16.06 27.03 -21.15
N SER A 112 -15.05 26.47 -20.51
CA SER A 112 -13.66 26.51 -21.02
C SER A 112 -12.92 25.24 -20.63
N GLY A 113 -12.16 24.70 -21.58
CA GLY A 113 -11.36 23.49 -21.37
C GLY A 113 -10.27 23.35 -22.41
N VAL A 114 -9.24 22.60 -22.09
CA VAL A 114 -8.12 22.33 -23.00
C VAL A 114 -8.34 21.12 -23.89
N VAL A 115 -9.32 20.27 -23.54
CA VAL A 115 -9.72 19.07 -24.27
C VAL A 115 -11.24 18.85 -24.13
N GLY A 116 -11.79 17.90 -24.88
CA GLY A 116 -13.19 17.52 -24.79
C GLY A 116 -14.12 18.53 -25.47
N MET A 117 -15.39 18.53 -25.06
CA MET A 117 -16.45 19.36 -25.67
C MET A 117 -16.16 20.85 -25.50
N GLU A 118 -15.63 21.26 -24.36
CA GLU A 118 -15.31 22.65 -24.05
C GLU A 118 -14.28 23.23 -25.04
N ASN A 119 -13.22 22.46 -25.33
CA ASN A 119 -12.23 22.87 -26.34
C ASN A 119 -12.83 22.89 -27.75
N LEU A 120 -13.64 21.87 -28.10
CA LEU A 120 -14.26 21.77 -29.40
C LEU A 120 -15.19 22.96 -29.70
N MET A 121 -15.99 23.39 -28.72
CA MET A 121 -16.83 24.59 -28.82
C MET A 121 -16.02 25.84 -29.03
N GLN A 122 -14.89 25.97 -28.32
CA GLN A 122 -13.99 27.09 -28.47
C GLN A 122 -13.36 27.16 -29.87
N GLN A 123 -12.88 26.02 -30.40
CA GLN A 123 -12.29 25.93 -31.73
C GLN A 123 -13.33 26.29 -32.83
N TYR A 124 -14.56 25.82 -32.67
CA TYR A 124 -15.65 26.17 -33.57
C TYR A 124 -15.98 27.68 -33.50
N GLY A 125 -16.09 28.25 -32.31
CA GLY A 125 -16.36 29.66 -32.10
C GLY A 125 -15.26 30.60 -32.65
N LEU A 126 -14.01 30.11 -32.67
CA LEU A 126 -12.87 30.84 -33.29
C LEU A 126 -12.82 30.66 -34.82
N GLY A 127 -13.69 29.87 -35.42
CA GLY A 127 -13.70 29.61 -36.85
C GLY A 127 -12.63 28.61 -37.33
N ASN A 128 -11.97 27.90 -36.42
CA ASN A 128 -10.96 26.90 -36.76
C ASN A 128 -11.56 25.57 -37.28
N LEU A 129 -12.86 25.39 -37.14
CA LEU A 129 -13.61 24.20 -37.58
C LEU A 129 -14.83 24.65 -38.41
N SER A 130 -15.10 23.92 -39.49
CA SER A 130 -16.37 24.01 -40.20
C SER A 130 -17.49 23.36 -39.38
N LEU A 131 -18.74 23.66 -39.70
CA LEU A 131 -19.89 23.07 -39.00
C LEU A 131 -19.93 21.55 -39.15
N GLU A 132 -19.54 21.01 -40.30
CA GLU A 132 -19.53 19.57 -40.51
C GLU A 132 -18.44 18.87 -39.71
N GLU A 133 -17.23 19.43 -39.66
CA GLU A 133 -16.13 18.92 -38.80
C GLU A 133 -16.51 18.98 -37.32
N TYR A 134 -17.11 20.11 -36.90
CA TYR A 134 -17.60 20.25 -35.53
C TYR A 134 -18.60 19.14 -35.17
N LYS A 135 -19.63 18.93 -35.98
CA LYS A 135 -20.64 17.89 -35.77
C LYS A 135 -20.04 16.47 -35.76
N GLN A 136 -19.07 16.21 -36.65
CA GLN A 136 -18.39 14.95 -36.69
C GLN A 136 -17.61 14.71 -35.36
N LYS A 137 -16.81 15.67 -34.91
CA LYS A 137 -16.04 15.59 -33.69
C LYS A 137 -16.93 15.48 -32.44
N VAL A 138 -18.08 16.13 -32.41
CA VAL A 138 -19.08 15.95 -31.34
C VAL A 138 -19.54 14.49 -31.27
N ARG A 139 -19.91 13.87 -32.38
CA ARG A 139 -20.31 12.45 -32.42
C ARG A 139 -19.20 11.51 -31.96
N GLU A 140 -17.96 11.83 -32.33
CA GLU A 140 -16.79 11.06 -31.85
C GLU A 140 -16.65 11.14 -30.33
N LEU A 141 -16.84 12.34 -29.73
CA LEU A 141 -16.83 12.51 -28.29
C LEU A 141 -17.96 11.73 -27.60
N GLU A 142 -19.19 11.83 -28.10
CA GLU A 142 -20.38 11.18 -27.54
C GLU A 142 -20.25 9.64 -27.48
N THR A 143 -19.60 9.06 -28.48
CA THR A 143 -19.51 7.59 -28.64
C THR A 143 -18.26 6.96 -28.01
N ARG A 144 -17.25 7.74 -27.62
CA ARG A 144 -15.94 7.24 -27.18
C ARG A 144 -16.00 6.35 -25.94
N ASN A 145 -16.60 6.79 -24.87
CA ASN A 145 -16.79 6.06 -23.61
C ASN A 145 -15.55 5.35 -23.07
N THR A 146 -14.42 6.06 -22.95
CA THR A 146 -13.19 5.52 -22.38
C THR A 146 -13.46 4.91 -20.99
N ASP A 147 -13.12 3.65 -20.81
CA ASP A 147 -13.28 2.94 -19.54
C ASP A 147 -11.98 3.03 -18.71
N TRP A 148 -11.85 4.12 -17.94
CA TRP A 148 -10.68 4.34 -17.09
C TRP A 148 -10.54 3.30 -16.00
N PHE A 149 -11.63 2.74 -15.45
CA PHE A 149 -11.57 1.65 -14.50
C PHE A 149 -10.97 0.38 -15.12
N LYS A 150 -11.36 0.01 -16.34
CA LYS A 150 -10.76 -1.13 -17.06
C LYS A 150 -9.30 -0.90 -17.44
N ILE A 151 -8.95 0.36 -17.75
CA ILE A 151 -7.56 0.73 -18.10
C ILE A 151 -6.66 0.66 -16.90
N LEU A 152 -7.08 1.18 -15.73
CA LEU A 152 -6.23 1.36 -14.56
C LEU A 152 -6.35 0.24 -13.53
N PHE A 153 -7.43 -0.53 -13.56
CA PHE A 153 -7.74 -1.55 -12.56
C PHE A 153 -7.83 -2.95 -13.16
N ARG A 154 -7.59 -3.93 -12.31
CA ARG A 154 -7.75 -5.38 -12.54
C ARG A 154 -8.50 -6.00 -11.37
N ASN A 155 -8.95 -7.24 -11.50
CA ASN A 155 -9.40 -7.99 -10.34
C ASN A 155 -8.21 -8.20 -9.40
N ALA A 156 -8.38 -7.86 -8.13
CA ALA A 156 -7.37 -8.11 -7.11
C ALA A 156 -7.30 -9.59 -6.78
N TYR A 157 -6.10 -10.09 -6.57
CA TYR A 157 -5.86 -11.48 -6.20
C TYR A 157 -4.96 -11.55 -4.98
N THR A 158 -5.43 -12.22 -3.95
CA THR A 158 -4.65 -12.48 -2.73
C THR A 158 -4.47 -13.97 -2.54
N GLN A 159 -3.25 -14.38 -2.19
CA GLN A 159 -2.94 -15.75 -1.81
C GLN A 159 -2.12 -15.78 -0.53
N THR A 160 -2.46 -16.71 0.34
CA THR A 160 -1.76 -16.92 1.60
C THR A 160 -1.38 -18.39 1.73
N HIS A 161 -0.13 -18.66 2.06
CA HIS A 161 0.40 -19.98 2.31
C HIS A 161 1.01 -20.01 3.71
N ASN A 162 0.57 -20.93 4.54
CA ASN A 162 1.08 -21.13 5.88
C ASN A 162 1.47 -22.60 6.05
N LEU A 163 2.73 -22.85 6.35
CA LEU A 163 3.25 -24.16 6.70
C LEU A 163 3.75 -24.12 8.13
N SER A 164 3.31 -25.06 8.98
CA SER A 164 3.84 -25.18 10.32
C SER A 164 4.14 -26.62 10.68
N ILE A 165 5.17 -26.79 11.50
CA ILE A 165 5.63 -28.05 12.04
C ILE A 165 5.72 -27.87 13.55
N SER A 166 5.12 -28.78 14.31
CA SER A 166 5.20 -28.77 15.76
C SER A 166 5.34 -30.17 16.31
N GLY A 167 5.97 -30.27 17.47
CA GLY A 167 6.14 -31.53 18.15
C GLY A 167 6.87 -31.36 19.47
N GLY A 168 7.22 -32.47 20.10
CA GLY A 168 7.97 -32.43 21.32
C GLY A 168 8.20 -33.80 21.95
N THR A 169 8.90 -33.80 23.05
CA THR A 169 9.13 -34.91 23.98
C THR A 169 8.73 -34.46 25.38
N GLU A 170 8.78 -35.28 26.38
CA GLU A 170 8.49 -34.90 27.76
C GLU A 170 9.28 -33.67 28.24
N LYS A 171 10.51 -33.46 27.71
CA LYS A 171 11.43 -32.39 28.13
C LYS A 171 11.55 -31.21 27.16
N MET A 172 11.05 -31.35 25.95
CA MET A 172 11.18 -30.35 24.91
C MET A 172 9.92 -30.25 24.06
N ASP A 173 9.55 -29.04 23.69
CA ASP A 173 8.55 -28.78 22.65
C ASP A 173 9.10 -27.76 21.66
N TYR A 174 8.66 -27.87 20.40
CA TYR A 174 9.03 -26.95 19.34
C TYR A 174 7.86 -26.65 18.42
N TYR A 175 7.88 -25.45 17.87
CA TYR A 175 6.99 -24.97 16.84
C TYR A 175 7.79 -24.17 15.82
N VAL A 176 7.67 -24.52 14.55
CA VAL A 176 8.31 -23.79 13.44
C VAL A 176 7.25 -23.53 12.40
N SER A 177 7.18 -22.30 11.91
CA SER A 177 6.28 -21.93 10.83
C SER A 177 6.96 -21.05 9.79
N MET A 178 6.45 -21.15 8.56
CA MET A 178 6.77 -20.27 7.44
C MET A 178 5.48 -19.81 6.80
N SER A 179 5.44 -18.55 6.40
CA SER A 179 4.29 -17.95 5.75
C SER A 179 4.69 -17.11 4.56
N TYR A 180 3.82 -17.11 3.59
CA TYR A 180 3.85 -16.22 2.45
C TYR A 180 2.45 -15.63 2.25
N ASN A 181 2.36 -14.31 2.13
CA ASN A 181 1.16 -13.61 1.70
C ASN A 181 1.51 -12.74 0.51
N GLY A 182 0.89 -13.02 -0.64
CA GLY A 182 1.03 -12.26 -1.87
C GLY A 182 -0.30 -11.63 -2.24
N GLU A 183 -0.28 -10.33 -2.52
CA GLU A 183 -1.45 -9.58 -2.94
C GLU A 183 -1.11 -8.80 -4.21
N GLN A 184 -1.88 -9.02 -5.26
CA GLN A 184 -1.95 -8.15 -6.43
C GLN A 184 -3.15 -7.23 -6.22
N GLY A 185 -2.89 -5.93 -6.03
CA GLY A 185 -3.90 -4.92 -5.79
C GLY A 185 -4.91 -4.78 -6.93
N ALA A 186 -6.05 -4.16 -6.63
CA ALA A 186 -7.07 -3.86 -7.62
C ALA A 186 -6.54 -2.89 -8.70
N ASP A 187 -5.68 -1.96 -8.36
CA ASP A 187 -4.92 -1.20 -9.35
C ASP A 187 -3.80 -2.07 -9.96
N LYS A 188 -3.37 -1.72 -11.19
CA LYS A 188 -2.46 -2.59 -11.96
C LYS A 188 -1.01 -2.57 -11.50
N ILE A 189 -0.62 -1.64 -10.63
CA ILE A 189 0.76 -1.48 -10.16
C ILE A 189 0.93 -2.02 -8.75
N SER A 190 -0.05 -1.81 -7.87
CA SER A 190 0.10 -2.21 -6.47
C SER A 190 0.31 -3.71 -6.32
N GLU A 191 1.43 -4.04 -5.68
CA GLU A 191 1.80 -5.40 -5.30
C GLU A 191 2.33 -5.40 -3.88
N TYR A 192 1.95 -6.42 -3.11
CA TYR A 192 2.42 -6.63 -1.75
C TYR A 192 2.84 -8.08 -1.56
N LYS A 193 4.04 -8.28 -1.02
CA LYS A 193 4.58 -9.59 -0.67
C LYS A 193 5.06 -9.56 0.77
N ASN A 194 4.60 -10.51 1.56
CA ASN A 194 5.01 -10.64 2.95
C ASN A 194 5.47 -12.09 3.20
N TYR A 195 6.70 -12.20 3.66
CA TYR A 195 7.34 -13.45 4.07
C TYR A 195 7.51 -13.43 5.58
N GLY A 196 7.10 -14.49 6.24
CA GLY A 196 7.22 -14.65 7.69
C GLY A 196 7.84 -15.98 8.08
N GLY A 197 8.58 -15.98 9.16
CA GLY A 197 9.11 -17.19 9.78
C GLY A 197 9.11 -17.06 11.30
N LEU A 198 8.70 -18.11 11.98
CA LEU A 198 8.69 -18.24 13.43
C LEU A 198 9.31 -19.58 13.82
N ALA A 199 10.27 -19.55 14.72
CA ALA A 199 10.80 -20.74 15.35
C ALA A 199 10.76 -20.56 16.87
N LYS A 200 10.08 -21.45 17.56
CA LYS A 200 9.92 -21.46 19.01
C LYS A 200 10.32 -22.82 19.58
N MET A 201 11.13 -22.81 20.61
CA MET A 201 11.55 -24.00 21.31
C MET A 201 11.53 -23.77 22.81
N ASN A 202 11.02 -24.73 23.57
CA ASN A 202 11.12 -24.74 25.03
C ASN A 202 11.73 -26.08 25.45
N ALA A 203 12.79 -26.06 26.24
CA ALA A 203 13.48 -27.24 26.69
C ALA A 203 13.74 -27.20 28.21
N GLU A 204 13.57 -28.32 28.87
CA GLU A 204 14.08 -28.55 30.22
C GLU A 204 15.49 -29.09 30.11
N LEU A 205 16.47 -28.21 30.34
CA LEU A 205 17.91 -28.54 30.23
C LEU A 205 18.35 -29.47 31.36
N PHE A 206 17.92 -29.12 32.59
CA PHE A 206 18.16 -29.89 33.82
C PHE A 206 16.91 -29.80 34.69
N LYS A 207 16.81 -30.66 35.70
CA LYS A 207 15.70 -30.63 36.67
C LYS A 207 15.60 -29.21 37.30
N GLY A 208 14.51 -28.51 37.00
CA GLY A 208 14.25 -27.17 37.50
C GLY A 208 14.86 -26.04 36.67
N VAL A 209 15.54 -26.31 35.53
CA VAL A 209 16.11 -25.29 34.63
C VAL A 209 15.43 -25.43 33.26
N ARG A 210 14.67 -24.41 32.84
CA ARG A 210 13.98 -24.34 31.56
C ARG A 210 14.48 -23.20 30.72
N LEU A 211 14.75 -23.49 29.46
CA LEU A 211 15.11 -22.49 28.44
C LEU A 211 14.00 -22.44 27.40
N GLY A 212 13.48 -21.23 27.16
CA GLY A 212 12.59 -20.92 26.03
C GLY A 212 13.33 -20.02 25.05
N THR A 213 13.24 -20.30 23.77
CA THR A 213 13.76 -19.46 22.69
C THR A 213 12.69 -19.20 21.66
N THR A 214 12.63 -17.98 21.15
CA THR A 214 11.76 -17.60 20.04
C THR A 214 12.59 -16.77 19.07
N LEU A 215 12.58 -17.16 17.80
CA LEU A 215 13.13 -16.40 16.69
C LEU A 215 12.01 -16.10 15.72
N GLN A 216 11.87 -14.84 15.37
CA GLN A 216 10.90 -14.36 14.40
C GLN A 216 11.62 -13.54 13.35
N VAL A 217 11.30 -13.79 12.09
CA VAL A 217 11.81 -13.03 10.95
C VAL A 217 10.62 -12.64 10.06
N GLY A 218 10.71 -11.46 9.46
CA GLY A 218 9.69 -10.97 8.53
C GLY A 218 10.33 -10.12 7.45
N ARG A 219 9.79 -10.20 6.24
CA ARG A 219 10.12 -9.30 5.14
C ARG A 219 8.86 -8.93 4.39
N ARG A 220 8.67 -7.64 4.19
CA ARG A 220 7.56 -7.06 3.45
C ARG A 220 8.11 -6.23 2.32
N ASP A 221 7.70 -6.55 1.11
CA ASP A 221 7.99 -5.79 -0.09
C ASP A 221 6.66 -5.23 -0.62
N ARG A 222 6.62 -3.93 -0.88
CA ARG A 222 5.45 -3.24 -1.41
C ARG A 222 5.86 -2.39 -2.59
N GLU A 223 5.11 -2.52 -3.65
CA GLU A 223 5.17 -1.66 -4.83
C GLU A 223 3.84 -0.91 -4.97
N SER A 224 3.88 0.36 -5.31
CA SER A 224 2.68 1.19 -5.47
C SER A 224 2.94 2.34 -6.42
N TYR A 225 1.88 3.06 -6.75
CA TYR A 225 1.99 4.33 -7.46
C TYR A 225 2.84 5.34 -6.69
N HIS A 226 3.51 6.19 -7.43
CA HIS A 226 4.11 7.41 -6.89
C HIS A 226 3.04 8.27 -6.19
N THR A 227 3.42 9.00 -5.15
CA THR A 227 2.50 9.80 -4.34
C THR A 227 1.72 10.87 -5.12
N SER A 228 2.22 11.28 -6.30
CA SER A 228 1.54 12.22 -7.19
C SER A 228 0.38 11.63 -7.99
N ILE A 229 0.20 10.30 -7.97
CA ILE A 229 -0.80 9.59 -8.78
C ILE A 229 -1.84 8.93 -7.88
N ASP A 230 -3.09 9.27 -8.10
CA ASP A 230 -4.24 8.57 -7.56
C ASP A 230 -5.07 8.01 -8.72
N PRO A 231 -4.93 6.71 -9.05
CA PRO A 231 -5.62 6.11 -10.19
C PRO A 231 -7.14 6.06 -9.99
N PHE A 232 -7.63 5.93 -8.75
CA PHE A 232 -9.05 5.90 -8.47
C PHE A 232 -9.69 7.27 -8.70
N MET A 233 -9.10 8.31 -8.12
CA MET A 233 -9.59 9.68 -8.33
C MET A 233 -9.43 10.11 -9.79
N TYR A 234 -8.42 9.62 -10.50
CA TYR A 234 -8.29 9.85 -11.93
C TYR A 234 -9.45 9.21 -12.71
N ALA A 235 -9.77 7.94 -12.45
CA ALA A 235 -10.88 7.24 -13.12
C ALA A 235 -12.24 7.91 -12.86
N VAL A 236 -12.47 8.39 -11.63
CA VAL A 236 -13.73 9.07 -11.24
C VAL A 236 -13.85 10.47 -11.87
N ARG A 237 -12.74 11.24 -11.93
CA ARG A 237 -12.78 12.66 -12.31
C ARG A 237 -12.49 12.92 -13.78
N THR A 238 -11.83 11.98 -14.46
CA THR A 238 -11.47 12.16 -15.86
C THR A 238 -12.65 11.84 -16.77
N SER A 239 -12.97 12.77 -17.66
CA SER A 239 -14.05 12.56 -18.62
C SER A 239 -13.79 11.34 -19.51
N ARG A 240 -14.83 10.56 -19.74
CA ARG A 240 -14.81 9.41 -20.65
C ARG A 240 -14.70 9.81 -22.12
N THR A 241 -14.84 11.10 -22.43
CA THR A 241 -14.58 11.66 -23.77
C THR A 241 -13.10 11.77 -24.12
N ILE A 242 -12.20 11.71 -23.12
CA ILE A 242 -10.74 11.80 -23.33
C ILE A 242 -10.23 10.43 -23.79
N PRO A 243 -9.50 10.36 -24.93
CA PRO A 243 -8.91 9.11 -25.40
C PRO A 243 -7.64 8.77 -24.60
N LEU A 244 -7.30 7.47 -24.56
CA LEU A 244 -6.02 7.03 -24.01
C LEU A 244 -4.87 7.22 -25.02
N TYR A 245 -5.18 6.96 -26.30
CA TYR A 245 -4.24 7.06 -27.43
C TYR A 245 -4.75 8.05 -28.46
N ASP A 246 -3.85 8.65 -29.18
CA ASP A 246 -4.14 9.50 -30.34
C ASP A 246 -4.44 8.63 -31.59
N GLU A 247 -4.64 9.31 -32.73
CA GLU A 247 -4.94 8.66 -34.02
C GLU A 247 -3.78 7.80 -34.57
N ASN A 248 -2.54 8.05 -34.11
CA ASN A 248 -1.35 7.32 -34.50
C ASN A 248 -1.09 6.10 -33.60
N GLY A 249 -1.82 5.97 -32.49
CA GLY A 249 -1.64 4.94 -31.48
C GLY A 249 -0.62 5.31 -30.39
N ASP A 250 -0.15 6.54 -30.37
CA ASP A 250 0.71 7.06 -29.31
C ASP A 250 -0.14 7.52 -28.12
N TYR A 251 0.47 7.65 -26.92
CA TYR A 251 -0.23 8.17 -25.76
C TYR A 251 -0.81 9.55 -26.04
N PHE A 252 -2.10 9.73 -25.75
CA PHE A 252 -2.77 11.03 -25.87
C PHE A 252 -2.41 11.90 -24.68
N PHE A 253 -1.62 12.93 -24.92
CA PHE A 253 -1.23 13.90 -23.92
C PHE A 253 -2.14 15.14 -23.94
N TYR A 254 -2.49 15.62 -22.76
CA TYR A 254 -3.28 16.83 -22.61
C TYR A 254 -2.89 17.59 -21.34
N LYS A 255 -3.13 18.91 -21.33
CA LYS A 255 -2.97 19.73 -20.12
C LYS A 255 -4.16 19.50 -19.19
N LYS A 256 -3.90 19.22 -17.91
CA LYS A 256 -4.97 18.98 -16.92
C LYS A 256 -5.79 20.22 -16.58
N SER A 257 -5.24 21.41 -16.81
CA SER A 257 -5.90 22.69 -16.52
C SER A 257 -5.56 23.73 -17.57
N VAL A 258 -6.43 24.73 -17.73
CA VAL A 258 -6.13 25.94 -18.51
C VAL A 258 -4.99 26.68 -17.82
N GLY A 259 -3.90 26.93 -18.54
CA GLY A 259 -2.67 27.52 -17.99
C GLY A 259 -1.73 26.52 -17.31
N GLY A 260 -2.03 25.24 -17.34
CA GLY A 260 -1.10 24.19 -16.92
C GLY A 260 0.14 24.14 -17.82
N TYR A 261 1.30 23.95 -17.20
CA TYR A 261 2.60 24.01 -17.89
C TYR A 261 3.01 22.69 -18.54
N TYR A 262 2.43 21.58 -18.14
CA TYR A 262 2.88 20.25 -18.57
C TYR A 262 1.75 19.40 -19.14
N LEU A 263 2.13 18.56 -20.08
CA LEU A 263 1.28 17.55 -20.67
C LEU A 263 1.21 16.31 -19.77
N PHE A 264 0.08 15.66 -19.74
CA PHE A 264 -0.17 14.51 -18.88
C PHE A 264 -0.86 13.38 -19.63
N ASN A 265 -0.38 12.17 -19.41
CA ASN A 265 -1.07 10.91 -19.68
C ASN A 265 -0.82 9.98 -18.50
N ILE A 266 -1.86 9.38 -17.93
CA ILE A 266 -1.72 8.61 -16.68
C ILE A 266 -0.87 7.35 -16.86
N LEU A 267 -0.95 6.64 -17.99
CA LEU A 267 -0.15 5.45 -18.21
C LEU A 267 1.32 5.81 -18.40
N PHE A 268 1.60 6.85 -19.16
CA PHE A 268 2.96 7.36 -19.31
C PHE A 268 3.56 7.79 -17.96
N GLU A 269 2.76 8.45 -17.13
CA GLU A 269 3.20 8.84 -15.78
C GLU A 269 3.49 7.60 -14.91
N GLN A 270 2.68 6.54 -14.99
CA GLN A 270 2.92 5.27 -14.28
C GLN A 270 4.22 4.59 -14.71
N GLU A 271 4.59 4.67 -15.98
CA GLU A 271 5.82 4.07 -16.51
C GLU A 271 7.07 4.86 -16.09
N ASN A 272 6.89 6.14 -15.78
CA ASN A 272 7.96 7.06 -15.44
C ASN A 272 8.06 7.42 -13.96
N THR A 273 7.18 6.87 -13.14
CA THR A 273 7.19 7.08 -11.69
C THR A 273 6.92 5.78 -10.95
N LYS A 274 7.47 5.64 -9.74
CA LYS A 274 7.28 4.44 -8.93
C LYS A 274 7.55 4.72 -7.46
N ARG A 275 6.86 3.97 -6.59
CA ARG A 275 7.16 3.90 -5.18
C ARG A 275 7.38 2.46 -4.77
N GLU A 276 8.51 2.20 -4.13
CA GLU A 276 8.87 0.92 -3.56
C GLU A 276 9.15 1.06 -2.06
N SER A 277 8.72 0.09 -1.28
CA SER A 277 9.01 0.03 0.14
C SER A 277 9.36 -1.39 0.56
N THR A 278 10.45 -1.55 1.28
CA THR A 278 10.89 -2.82 1.86
C THR A 278 11.02 -2.65 3.35
N GLN A 279 10.47 -3.59 4.12
CA GLN A 279 10.67 -3.68 5.56
C GLN A 279 11.15 -5.07 5.94
N THR A 280 12.19 -5.13 6.76
CA THR A 280 12.74 -6.37 7.31
C THR A 280 12.74 -6.29 8.83
N ASP A 281 12.15 -7.31 9.45
CA ASP A 281 12.03 -7.42 10.91
C ASP A 281 12.74 -8.68 11.39
N LEU A 282 13.50 -8.55 12.46
CA LEU A 282 14.13 -9.65 13.18
C LEU A 282 13.85 -9.51 14.67
N LYS A 283 13.39 -10.56 15.31
CA LYS A 283 13.18 -10.59 16.76
C LYS A 283 13.64 -11.91 17.36
N GLY A 284 14.47 -11.81 18.37
CA GLY A 284 14.95 -12.93 19.17
C GLY A 284 14.55 -12.75 20.63
N ILE A 285 14.00 -13.79 21.25
CA ILE A 285 13.63 -13.82 22.66
C ILE A 285 14.24 -15.05 23.29
N VAL A 286 14.89 -14.87 24.43
CA VAL A 286 15.41 -15.95 25.27
C VAL A 286 14.81 -15.81 26.66
N ASN A 287 14.19 -16.87 27.15
CA ASN A 287 13.54 -16.92 28.44
C ASN A 287 14.16 -18.05 29.28
N LEU A 288 14.77 -17.72 30.42
CA LEU A 288 15.38 -18.67 31.32
C LEU A 288 14.57 -18.71 32.61
N THR A 289 14.12 -19.91 33.01
CA THR A 289 13.46 -20.15 34.28
C THR A 289 14.29 -21.12 35.10
N VAL A 290 14.64 -20.74 36.32
CA VAL A 290 15.42 -21.56 37.25
C VAL A 290 14.68 -21.67 38.59
N ASN A 291 14.38 -22.88 38.99
CA ASN A 291 13.88 -23.17 40.34
C ASN A 291 15.06 -23.35 41.28
N LEU A 292 15.37 -22.32 42.09
CA LEU A 292 16.58 -22.28 42.93
C LEU A 292 16.44 -23.08 44.23
N TYR A 293 15.40 -22.83 45.02
CA TYR A 293 15.19 -23.49 46.31
C TYR A 293 13.73 -23.34 46.77
N LYS A 294 13.12 -24.36 47.36
CA LYS A 294 11.80 -24.39 48.07
C LYS A 294 10.86 -23.19 47.76
N GLY A 295 10.40 -23.10 46.53
CA GLY A 295 9.48 -22.06 46.10
C GLY A 295 10.12 -20.79 45.52
N LEU A 296 11.46 -20.62 45.61
CA LEU A 296 12.18 -19.53 44.94
C LEU A 296 12.43 -19.83 43.48
N LYS A 297 11.84 -19.02 42.64
CA LYS A 297 11.93 -19.16 41.18
C LYS A 297 12.53 -17.90 40.56
N TYR A 298 13.58 -18.06 39.78
CA TYR A 298 14.15 -17.00 38.96
C TYR A 298 13.61 -17.09 37.53
N ASN A 299 13.15 -15.95 36.99
CA ASN A 299 12.77 -15.83 35.60
C ASN A 299 13.61 -14.68 34.98
N GLY A 300 14.45 -15.02 34.02
CA GLY A 300 15.18 -14.07 33.22
C GLY A 300 14.63 -14.04 31.78
N LEU A 301 14.43 -12.84 31.24
CA LEU A 301 14.00 -12.63 29.86
C LEU A 301 14.99 -11.68 29.19
N PHE A 302 15.51 -12.11 28.04
CA PHE A 302 16.28 -11.27 27.15
C PHE A 302 15.54 -11.21 25.80
N SER A 303 15.36 -10.02 25.26
CA SER A 303 14.83 -9.85 23.93
C SER A 303 15.66 -8.85 23.14
N TYR A 304 15.83 -9.16 21.86
CA TYR A 304 16.45 -8.30 20.89
C TYR A 304 15.52 -8.16 19.70
N SER A 305 15.27 -6.94 19.24
CA SER A 305 14.53 -6.71 18.01
C SER A 305 15.22 -5.67 17.15
N SER A 306 15.18 -5.87 15.85
CA SER A 306 15.66 -4.94 14.84
C SER A 306 14.65 -4.87 13.72
N SER A 307 14.27 -3.66 13.35
CA SER A 307 13.43 -3.37 12.19
C SER A 307 14.17 -2.40 11.29
N HIS A 308 14.25 -2.73 10.02
CA HIS A 308 14.82 -1.88 8.99
C HIS A 308 13.78 -1.64 7.93
N SER A 309 13.49 -0.38 7.64
CA SER A 309 12.55 0.05 6.61
C SER A 309 13.25 0.98 5.64
N ALA A 310 13.04 0.75 4.35
CA ALA A 310 13.48 1.62 3.29
C ALA A 310 12.31 1.88 2.34
N SER A 311 12.09 3.14 1.99
CA SER A 311 11.11 3.55 0.99
C SER A 311 11.80 4.40 -0.06
N ILE A 312 11.56 4.11 -1.32
CA ILE A 312 12.09 4.84 -2.44
C ILE A 312 10.91 5.33 -3.29
N ASP A 313 10.82 6.63 -3.45
CA ASP A 313 9.84 7.30 -4.30
C ASP A 313 10.60 8.02 -5.41
N TYR A 314 10.43 7.62 -6.66
CA TYR A 314 11.17 8.21 -7.76
C TYR A 314 10.29 8.59 -8.95
N ALA A 315 10.70 9.63 -9.64
CA ALA A 315 10.11 10.10 -10.88
C ALA A 315 11.21 10.42 -11.90
N LYS A 316 11.08 9.84 -13.10
CA LYS A 316 12.01 10.07 -14.19
C LYS A 316 11.80 11.45 -14.81
N GLU A 317 12.80 11.93 -15.54
CA GLU A 317 12.82 13.23 -16.21
C GLU A 317 11.57 13.52 -17.06
N GLN A 318 11.04 12.51 -17.73
CA GLN A 318 9.90 12.65 -18.65
C GLN A 318 8.55 12.71 -17.93
N SER A 319 8.51 12.46 -16.62
CA SER A 319 7.25 12.47 -15.88
C SER A 319 6.66 13.89 -15.78
N ALA A 320 5.34 13.96 -15.74
CA ALA A 320 4.62 15.19 -15.48
C ALA A 320 4.94 15.75 -14.08
N TYR A 321 5.28 14.86 -13.12
CA TYR A 321 5.74 15.28 -11.80
C TYR A 321 7.03 16.11 -11.88
N VAL A 322 8.04 15.62 -12.60
CA VAL A 322 9.31 16.35 -12.79
C VAL A 322 9.09 17.60 -13.65
N ALA A 323 8.25 17.53 -14.70
CA ALA A 323 7.88 18.69 -15.49
C ALA A 323 7.27 19.82 -14.64
N ASN A 324 6.41 19.45 -13.67
CA ASN A 324 5.82 20.43 -12.74
C ASN A 324 6.86 21.04 -11.79
N LEU A 325 7.83 20.26 -11.31
CA LEU A 325 8.94 20.78 -10.48
C LEU A 325 9.87 21.69 -11.27
N ARG A 326 10.11 21.37 -12.52
CA ARG A 326 11.00 22.05 -13.43
C ARG A 326 10.40 23.33 -14.01
N GLY A 327 9.06 23.36 -14.20
CA GLY A 327 8.33 24.51 -14.74
C GLY A 327 8.11 24.47 -16.26
N TYR A 328 8.56 23.42 -16.95
CA TYR A 328 8.34 23.22 -18.39
C TYR A 328 8.20 21.73 -18.74
N ASP A 329 7.59 21.43 -19.90
CA ASP A 329 7.44 20.06 -20.42
C ASP A 329 8.80 19.47 -20.82
N PHE A 330 8.86 18.13 -20.85
CA PHE A 330 10.00 17.41 -21.38
C PHE A 330 10.18 17.72 -22.89
N GLY A 331 11.41 17.98 -23.29
CA GLY A 331 11.77 18.20 -24.69
C GLY A 331 12.54 19.52 -24.91
N ASN A 332 11.96 20.49 -25.58
CA ASN A 332 12.62 21.71 -25.96
C ASN A 332 12.08 22.90 -25.17
N PRO A 333 12.66 23.21 -24.00
CA PRO A 333 12.29 24.43 -23.27
C PRO A 333 12.68 25.67 -24.07
N THR A 334 11.88 26.73 -23.97
CA THR A 334 12.23 28.05 -24.51
C THR A 334 13.36 28.66 -23.69
N GLU A 335 14.08 29.63 -24.26
CA GLU A 335 15.11 30.36 -23.52
C GLU A 335 14.54 31.11 -22.30
N GLU A 336 13.28 31.53 -22.36
CA GLU A 336 12.57 32.19 -21.26
C GLU A 336 12.27 31.20 -20.13
N GLU A 337 11.78 29.99 -20.45
CA GLU A 337 11.55 28.91 -19.49
C GLU A 337 12.86 28.49 -18.80
N LEU A 338 13.96 28.38 -19.52
CA LEU A 338 15.29 28.08 -18.95
C LEU A 338 15.81 29.17 -18.03
N ALA A 339 15.50 30.44 -18.30
CA ALA A 339 15.95 31.57 -17.49
C ALA A 339 15.21 31.68 -16.15
N GLU A 340 13.94 31.25 -16.09
CA GLU A 340 13.08 31.36 -14.91
C GLU A 340 13.09 30.11 -14.02
N THR A 341 13.60 28.99 -14.50
CA THR A 341 13.54 27.73 -13.76
C THR A 341 14.78 27.46 -12.91
N PRO A 342 14.61 27.00 -11.66
CA PRO A 342 15.75 26.61 -10.81
C PRO A 342 16.43 25.31 -11.28
N LEU A 343 15.79 24.54 -12.17
CA LEU A 343 16.29 23.27 -12.70
C LEU A 343 16.39 23.35 -14.23
N PRO A 344 17.49 23.94 -14.78
CA PRO A 344 17.63 24.20 -16.21
C PRO A 344 17.77 22.95 -17.08
N PHE A 345 17.97 21.79 -16.46
CA PHE A 345 18.08 20.50 -17.14
C PHE A 345 17.08 19.52 -16.56
N GLY A 346 16.68 18.56 -17.35
CA GLY A 346 15.88 17.44 -16.89
C GLY A 346 16.61 16.62 -15.82
N GLY A 347 15.90 15.79 -15.09
CA GLY A 347 16.47 15.01 -14.00
C GLY A 347 15.58 13.89 -13.54
N VAL A 348 16.08 13.13 -12.61
CA VAL A 348 15.33 12.12 -11.87
C VAL A 348 15.11 12.68 -10.47
N TYR A 349 13.85 12.75 -10.05
CA TYR A 349 13.53 12.99 -8.65
C TYR A 349 13.55 11.65 -7.92
N ASN A 350 14.33 11.59 -6.83
CA ASN A 350 14.44 10.40 -6.01
C ASN A 350 14.40 10.80 -4.54
N GLU A 351 13.42 10.35 -3.82
CA GLU A 351 13.26 10.51 -2.39
C GLU A 351 13.43 9.15 -1.72
N THR A 352 14.32 9.07 -0.75
CA THR A 352 14.64 7.83 -0.07
C THR A 352 14.58 8.02 1.44
N ASP A 353 13.65 7.33 2.08
CA ASP A 353 13.50 7.30 3.52
C ASP A 353 14.10 6.01 4.08
N TYR A 354 14.96 6.15 5.08
CA TYR A 354 15.50 5.03 5.86
C TYR A 354 15.11 5.16 7.32
N GLU A 355 14.53 4.12 7.86
CA GLU A 355 14.26 4.02 9.29
C GLU A 355 14.85 2.72 9.84
N GLN A 356 15.68 2.84 10.88
CA GLN A 356 16.19 1.69 11.63
C GLN A 356 15.85 1.84 13.10
N ARG A 357 15.15 0.83 13.64
CA ARG A 357 14.82 0.75 15.08
C ARG A 357 15.44 -0.52 15.66
N THR A 358 16.08 -0.37 16.81
CA THR A 358 16.67 -1.49 17.57
C THR A 358 16.26 -1.36 19.04
N SER A 359 15.84 -2.46 19.66
CA SER A 359 15.44 -2.52 21.06
C SER A 359 15.84 -3.83 21.74
#